data_72975f9e52231158b4f9134c71770125
#
_entry.id   72975f9e52231158b4f9134c71770125
#
_cell.length_a   1.000
_cell.length_b   1.000
_cell.length_c   1.000
_cell.angle_alpha   90.00
_cell.angle_beta   90.00
_cell.angle_gamma   90.00
#
_symmetry.space_group_name_H-M   'P 1'
#
loop_
_entity.id
_entity.type
_entity.pdbx_description
1 polymer ?
#
loop_
_entity_poly.entity_id
_entity_poly.type
_entity_poly.pdbx_seq_one_letter_code
_entity_poly.pdbx_strand_id
1 'polypeptide(L)'
;MTTWKFERPKQLPREKYITKVFSRYTLEDFVFYRNKIIEIEDEKARDFLMLALVDSAIKASWTMKDGAVVKIDKRGKPPLKKFFKYKVKRMFKDLRNANMKPVETVADIGNARELNLENETIDAVITSPPYLNKIEYTKIYSIEMSFLGFPDTRIKSHIGSRVEDVSVSEIGLDENLPLSAKVYFKDMNSALKEMYRVCKNNAKAAIVIGGGCFPDRAIESDRITAELAERIGFKTEETSLPLFTVTLTIRKES
;
A
#
# COMPACT_ATOMS: atom_id res chain seq x y z
N MET A 1 24.75 18.33 4.95
CA MET A 1 24.30 17.40 5.99
C MET A 1 24.98 17.79 7.27
N THR A 2 24.26 18.38 8.18
CA THR A 2 24.72 18.64 9.55
C THR A 2 25.12 17.30 10.15
N THR A 3 26.33 17.19 10.65
CA THR A 3 26.79 15.96 11.30
C THR A 3 26.19 15.94 12.71
N TRP A 4 25.02 15.33 12.86
CA TRP A 4 24.45 15.11 14.18
C TRP A 4 25.39 14.24 15.00
N LYS A 5 25.77 14.75 16.18
CA LYS A 5 26.58 13.99 17.15
C LYS A 5 25.64 12.94 17.79
N PHE A 6 26.05 11.67 17.73
CA PHE A 6 25.25 10.58 18.29
C PHE A 6 25.11 10.73 19.81
N GLU A 7 23.86 10.64 20.27
CA GLU A 7 23.51 10.58 21.68
C GLU A 7 22.64 9.34 21.89
N ARG A 8 22.99 8.53 22.88
CA ARG A 8 22.25 7.29 23.15
C ARG A 8 20.85 7.61 23.65
N PRO A 9 19.78 7.09 23.00
CA PRO A 9 18.40 7.30 23.44
C PRO A 9 18.15 6.71 24.84
N LYS A 10 17.36 7.43 25.66
CA LYS A 10 16.96 6.97 27.01
C LYS A 10 15.97 5.82 26.95
N GLN A 11 15.12 5.78 25.94
CA GLN A 11 14.06 4.77 25.77
C GLN A 11 14.12 4.16 24.37
N LEU A 12 13.87 2.86 24.30
CA LEU A 12 13.78 2.09 23.05
C LEU A 12 12.39 1.43 22.95
N PRO A 13 11.94 1.13 21.73
CA PRO A 13 10.73 0.33 21.53
C PRO A 13 10.80 -1.00 22.31
N ARG A 14 9.70 -1.38 22.95
CA ARG A 14 9.62 -2.58 23.83
C ARG A 14 8.76 -3.69 23.23
N GLU A 15 8.11 -3.44 22.12
CA GLU A 15 7.24 -4.39 21.43
C GLU A 15 8.03 -5.65 21.06
N LYS A 16 7.51 -6.82 21.48
CA LYS A 16 8.20 -8.11 21.30
C LYS A 16 8.56 -8.41 19.85
N TYR A 17 7.71 -8.00 18.89
CA TYR A 17 7.98 -8.24 17.47
C TYR A 17 9.11 -7.34 16.95
N ILE A 18 9.24 -6.10 17.45
CA ILE A 18 10.33 -5.17 17.11
C ILE A 18 11.66 -5.70 17.66
N THR A 19 11.70 -6.06 18.95
CA THR A 19 12.93 -6.55 19.59
C THR A 19 13.42 -7.89 19.05
N LYS A 20 12.53 -8.69 18.43
CA LYS A 20 12.91 -9.93 17.75
C LYS A 20 13.67 -9.72 16.45
N VAL A 21 13.40 -8.61 15.75
CA VAL A 21 13.87 -8.40 14.37
C VAL A 21 14.94 -7.33 14.25
N PHE A 22 15.28 -6.65 15.34
CA PHE A 22 16.35 -5.63 15.35
C PHE A 22 17.39 -5.92 16.43
N SER A 23 18.64 -5.58 16.14
CA SER A 23 19.66 -5.45 17.18
C SER A 23 19.39 -4.21 18.03
N ARG A 24 19.85 -4.24 19.28
CA ARG A 24 19.77 -3.07 20.16
C ARG A 24 20.43 -1.84 19.54
N TYR A 25 21.58 -2.00 18.91
CA TYR A 25 22.30 -0.90 18.25
C TYR A 25 21.50 -0.29 17.09
N THR A 26 20.84 -1.12 16.30
CA THR A 26 19.97 -0.64 15.21
C THR A 26 18.79 0.17 15.75
N LEU A 27 18.20 -0.25 16.87
CA LEU A 27 17.11 0.49 17.52
C LEU A 27 17.63 1.79 18.14
N GLU A 28 18.80 1.81 18.78
CA GLU A 28 19.42 3.04 19.29
C GLU A 28 19.66 4.04 18.15
N ASP A 29 20.22 3.60 17.03
CA ASP A 29 20.41 4.43 15.84
C ASP A 29 19.07 4.95 15.30
N PHE A 30 18.06 4.09 15.20
CA PHE A 30 16.75 4.48 14.68
C PHE A 30 16.11 5.57 15.54
N VAL A 31 16.02 5.36 16.85
CA VAL A 31 15.42 6.33 17.78
C VAL A 31 16.19 7.64 17.78
N PHE A 32 17.53 7.59 17.74
CA PHE A 32 18.35 8.79 17.63
C PHE A 32 18.01 9.61 16.37
N TYR A 33 18.04 8.98 15.19
CA TYR A 33 17.73 9.68 13.92
C TYR A 33 16.29 10.15 13.87
N ARG A 34 15.33 9.34 14.32
CA ARG A 34 13.92 9.72 14.39
C ARG A 34 13.73 10.99 15.22
N ASN A 35 14.32 11.04 16.41
CA ASN A 35 14.22 12.22 17.28
C ASN A 35 14.78 13.47 16.61
N LYS A 36 15.93 13.36 15.94
CA LYS A 36 16.51 14.48 15.19
C LYS A 36 15.71 14.90 13.97
N ILE A 37 15.01 13.98 13.33
CA ILE A 37 14.15 14.27 12.18
C ILE A 37 12.87 15.00 12.64
N ILE A 38 12.29 14.59 13.78
CA ILE A 38 11.08 15.23 14.32
C ILE A 38 11.34 16.70 14.71
N GLU A 39 12.56 17.06 15.10
CA GLU A 39 12.97 18.46 15.41
C GLU A 39 13.03 19.36 14.16
N ILE A 40 12.94 18.81 12.94
CA ILE A 40 12.99 19.59 11.69
C ILE A 40 11.65 20.31 11.48
N GLU A 41 11.68 21.63 11.31
CA GLU A 41 10.49 22.46 11.10
C GLU A 41 9.86 22.24 9.73
N ASP A 42 10.67 22.13 8.67
CA ASP A 42 10.21 21.86 7.31
C ASP A 42 9.57 20.47 7.21
N GLU A 43 8.26 20.45 7.01
CA GLU A 43 7.47 19.23 6.96
C GLU A 43 7.90 18.31 5.81
N LYS A 44 8.15 18.85 4.62
CA LYS A 44 8.56 18.06 3.45
C LYS A 44 9.92 17.41 3.65
N ALA A 45 10.87 18.15 4.25
CA ALA A 45 12.19 17.61 4.60
C ALA A 45 12.08 16.54 5.69
N ARG A 46 11.23 16.77 6.69
CA ARG A 46 10.95 15.80 7.76
C ARG A 46 10.39 14.49 7.21
N ASP A 47 9.38 14.56 6.36
CA ASP A 47 8.75 13.39 5.76
C ASP A 47 9.70 12.64 4.82
N PHE A 48 10.45 13.37 4.00
CA PHE A 48 11.49 12.81 3.15
C PHE A 48 12.53 12.01 3.95
N LEU A 49 13.03 12.59 5.04
CA LEU A 49 14.03 11.94 5.88
C LEU A 49 13.43 10.79 6.70
N MET A 50 12.19 10.92 7.16
CA MET A 50 11.50 9.85 7.89
C MET A 50 11.25 8.64 6.99
N LEU A 51 10.80 8.84 5.75
CA LEU A 51 10.64 7.77 4.77
C LEU A 51 11.97 7.06 4.51
N ALA A 52 13.05 7.82 4.33
CA ALA A 52 14.38 7.26 4.15
C ALA A 52 14.86 6.47 5.37
N LEU A 53 14.54 6.93 6.60
CA LEU A 53 14.91 6.28 7.84
C LEU A 53 14.19 4.95 8.02
N VAL A 54 12.87 4.91 7.79
CA VAL A 54 12.05 3.69 7.93
C VAL A 54 12.48 2.63 6.92
N ASP A 55 12.64 2.97 5.63
CA ASP A 55 13.15 2.03 4.62
C ASP A 55 14.54 1.47 5.01
N SER A 56 15.40 2.33 5.55
CA SER A 56 16.73 1.94 5.97
C SER A 56 16.73 1.03 7.20
N ALA A 57 15.81 1.26 8.13
CA ALA A 57 15.64 0.42 9.30
C ALA A 57 15.22 -1.01 8.91
N ILE A 58 14.28 -1.14 7.97
CA ILE A 58 13.88 -2.45 7.46
C ILE A 58 15.06 -3.19 6.82
N LYS A 59 15.90 -2.50 6.04
CA LYS A 59 17.12 -3.11 5.45
C LYS A 59 18.17 -3.51 6.48
N ALA A 60 18.26 -2.77 7.60
CA ALA A 60 19.15 -3.09 8.71
C ALA A 60 18.54 -4.12 9.68
N SER A 61 17.28 -4.47 9.53
CA SER A 61 16.60 -5.49 10.33
C SER A 61 17.03 -6.91 9.92
N TRP A 62 16.69 -7.86 10.75
CA TRP A 62 16.80 -9.29 10.44
C TRP A 62 15.59 -9.82 9.67
N THR A 63 14.67 -8.95 9.24
CA THR A 63 13.52 -9.39 8.45
C THR A 63 13.88 -9.61 7.00
N MET A 64 13.26 -10.61 6.41
CA MET A 64 13.25 -10.86 4.98
C MET A 64 11.79 -11.10 4.57
N LYS A 65 11.26 -10.23 3.73
CA LYS A 65 9.91 -10.37 3.19
C LYS A 65 9.96 -11.33 2.00
N ASP A 66 9.16 -12.39 2.09
CA ASP A 66 9.01 -13.41 1.06
C ASP A 66 7.51 -13.60 0.78
N GLY A 67 7.00 -12.81 -0.15
CA GLY A 67 5.56 -12.72 -0.42
C GLY A 67 4.76 -12.31 0.82
N ALA A 68 3.85 -13.17 1.25
CA ALA A 68 2.98 -12.96 2.42
C ALA A 68 3.65 -13.29 3.77
N VAL A 69 4.91 -13.73 3.78
CA VAL A 69 5.60 -14.20 4.98
C VAL A 69 6.80 -13.31 5.30
N VAL A 70 6.95 -12.97 6.58
CA VAL A 70 8.13 -12.31 7.11
C VAL A 70 9.00 -13.35 7.80
N LYS A 71 10.14 -13.68 7.20
CA LYS A 71 11.16 -14.58 7.75
C LYS A 71 12.19 -13.78 8.57
N ILE A 72 12.82 -14.41 9.56
CA ILE A 72 13.88 -13.81 10.36
C ILE A 72 15.21 -14.45 10.00
N ASP A 73 16.15 -13.61 9.56
CA ASP A 73 17.51 -14.01 9.23
C ASP A 73 18.50 -13.14 10.02
N LYS A 74 19.07 -13.72 11.08
CA LYS A 74 19.98 -13.01 12.01
C LYS A 74 21.42 -12.87 11.51
N ARG A 75 21.68 -13.07 10.23
CA ARG A 75 23.01 -12.78 9.67
C ARG A 75 23.37 -11.30 9.89
N GLY A 76 24.66 -11.04 10.01
CA GLY A 76 25.16 -9.68 10.24
C GLY A 76 24.66 -8.69 9.15
N LYS A 77 24.13 -7.58 9.59
CA LYS A 77 23.70 -6.49 8.71
C LYS A 77 24.60 -5.27 8.91
N PRO A 78 24.85 -4.47 7.86
CA PRO A 78 25.52 -3.19 8.02
C PRO A 78 24.75 -2.27 8.98
N PRO A 79 25.46 -1.32 9.67
CA PRO A 79 24.81 -0.37 10.55
C PRO A 79 23.72 0.46 9.84
N LEU A 80 22.66 0.80 10.55
CA LEU A 80 21.55 1.61 10.05
C LEU A 80 22.04 2.92 9.42
N LYS A 81 22.99 3.60 10.04
CA LYS A 81 23.60 4.83 9.54
C LYS A 81 24.09 4.72 8.10
N LYS A 82 24.67 3.57 7.71
CA LYS A 82 25.17 3.34 6.34
C LYS A 82 24.01 3.26 5.34
N PHE A 83 22.97 2.51 5.65
CA PHE A 83 21.76 2.41 4.81
C PHE A 83 21.06 3.77 4.70
N PHE A 84 20.88 4.47 5.82
CA PHE A 84 20.21 5.76 5.86
C PHE A 84 20.95 6.82 5.01
N LYS A 85 22.25 6.94 5.17
CA LYS A 85 23.07 7.87 4.36
C LYS A 85 22.96 7.54 2.86
N TYR A 86 23.01 6.27 2.50
CA TYR A 86 22.88 5.82 1.11
C TYR A 86 21.48 6.13 0.55
N LYS A 87 20.42 5.79 1.31
CA LYS A 87 19.04 6.01 0.90
C LYS A 87 18.73 7.49 0.68
N VAL A 88 19.10 8.35 1.62
CA VAL A 88 18.92 9.81 1.49
C VAL A 88 19.62 10.35 0.23
N LYS A 89 20.87 9.94 -0.01
CA LYS A 89 21.61 10.36 -1.23
C LYS A 89 20.91 9.90 -2.50
N ARG A 90 20.43 8.66 -2.53
CA ARG A 90 19.73 8.11 -3.68
C ARG A 90 18.42 8.85 -3.94
N MET A 91 17.57 8.98 -2.93
CA MET A 91 16.29 9.70 -3.05
C MET A 91 16.51 11.16 -3.51
N PHE A 92 17.52 11.84 -2.97
CA PHE A 92 17.85 13.19 -3.39
C PHE A 92 18.30 13.26 -4.86
N LYS A 93 19.12 12.28 -5.30
CA LYS A 93 19.52 12.17 -6.71
C LYS A 93 18.32 11.92 -7.62
N ASP A 94 17.41 11.04 -7.21
CA ASP A 94 16.21 10.71 -7.96
C ASP A 94 15.33 11.96 -8.13
N LEU A 95 15.11 12.74 -7.07
CA LEU A 95 14.37 14.01 -7.14
C LEU A 95 15.03 15.04 -8.05
N ARG A 96 16.36 15.19 -7.99
CA ARG A 96 17.08 16.11 -8.87
C ARG A 96 17.00 15.75 -10.35
N ASN A 97 16.98 14.46 -10.63
CA ASN A 97 16.94 13.95 -12.00
C ASN A 97 15.51 13.82 -12.53
N ALA A 98 14.51 13.83 -11.65
CA ALA A 98 13.12 13.81 -12.03
C ALA A 98 12.76 15.16 -12.66
N ASN A 99 12.60 15.16 -13.99
CA ASN A 99 12.14 16.34 -14.74
C ASN A 99 10.63 16.53 -14.54
N MET A 100 10.21 16.72 -13.27
CA MET A 100 8.81 16.90 -12.93
C MET A 100 8.42 18.36 -13.06
N LYS A 101 7.31 18.61 -13.74
CA LYS A 101 6.66 19.92 -13.69
C LYS A 101 6.07 20.11 -12.28
N PRO A 102 6.13 21.32 -11.71
CA PRO A 102 5.44 21.61 -10.45
C PRO A 102 3.94 21.42 -10.66
N VAL A 103 3.36 20.50 -9.91
CA VAL A 103 1.92 20.23 -9.87
C VAL A 103 1.49 20.20 -8.43
N GLU A 104 0.27 20.62 -8.17
CA GLU A 104 -0.33 20.43 -6.86
C GLU A 104 -0.54 18.93 -6.62
N THR A 105 -0.11 18.46 -5.46
CA THR A 105 -0.20 17.06 -5.08
C THR A 105 -0.87 16.95 -3.72
N VAL A 106 -1.95 16.20 -3.67
CA VAL A 106 -2.68 15.88 -2.43
C VAL A 106 -2.50 14.40 -2.12
N ALA A 107 -2.16 14.08 -0.88
CA ALA A 107 -2.08 12.71 -0.39
C ALA A 107 -2.91 12.61 0.90
N ASP A 108 -3.99 11.86 0.82
CA ASP A 108 -4.96 11.71 1.91
C ASP A 108 -5.26 10.25 2.20
N ILE A 109 -5.75 9.99 3.43
CA ILE A 109 -6.27 8.69 3.83
C ILE A 109 -7.76 8.67 3.48
N GLY A 110 -8.16 7.67 2.67
CA GLY A 110 -9.54 7.55 2.24
C GLY A 110 -10.03 6.11 2.18
N ASN A 111 -11.34 5.96 2.05
CA ASN A 111 -12.01 4.69 1.77
C ASN A 111 -12.41 4.66 0.30
N ALA A 112 -11.85 3.75 -0.49
CA ALA A 112 -12.16 3.65 -1.92
C ALA A 112 -13.64 3.34 -2.22
N ARG A 113 -14.41 2.87 -1.24
CA ARG A 113 -15.85 2.61 -1.35
C ARG A 113 -16.72 3.84 -1.08
N GLU A 114 -16.09 4.93 -0.62
CA GLU A 114 -16.73 6.19 -0.27
C GLU A 114 -15.68 7.31 -0.36
N LEU A 115 -15.51 7.85 -1.56
CA LEU A 115 -14.49 8.87 -1.83
C LEU A 115 -15.01 10.26 -1.46
N ASN A 116 -14.22 11.01 -0.71
CA ASN A 116 -14.51 12.42 -0.43
C ASN A 116 -14.10 13.32 -1.62
N LEU A 117 -14.71 13.05 -2.77
CA LEU A 117 -14.51 13.77 -4.02
C LEU A 117 -15.86 14.08 -4.66
N GLU A 118 -15.96 15.21 -5.35
CA GLU A 118 -17.16 15.56 -6.09
C GLU A 118 -17.36 14.68 -7.32
N ASN A 119 -18.59 14.62 -7.82
CA ASN A 119 -18.91 13.91 -9.03
C ASN A 119 -18.19 14.51 -10.24
N GLU A 120 -17.74 13.67 -11.15
CA GLU A 120 -17.21 14.07 -12.46
C GLU A 120 -16.05 15.10 -12.37
N THR A 121 -15.15 14.91 -11.41
CA THR A 121 -13.98 15.78 -11.22
C THR A 121 -12.67 15.12 -11.70
N ILE A 122 -12.62 13.79 -11.83
CA ILE A 122 -11.41 13.03 -12.09
C ILE A 122 -11.27 12.69 -13.57
N ASP A 123 -10.13 13.02 -14.16
CA ASP A 123 -9.82 12.76 -15.57
C ASP A 123 -9.27 11.35 -15.81
N ALA A 124 -8.56 10.76 -14.82
CA ALA A 124 -8.04 9.40 -14.91
C ALA A 124 -7.82 8.79 -13.52
N VAL A 125 -7.96 7.45 -13.44
CA VAL A 125 -7.64 6.66 -12.25
C VAL A 125 -6.56 5.64 -12.58
N ILE A 126 -5.53 5.52 -11.74
CA ILE A 126 -4.54 4.45 -11.80
C ILE A 126 -4.47 3.83 -10.41
N THR A 127 -4.78 2.54 -10.30
CA THR A 127 -4.84 1.86 -9.01
C THR A 127 -4.39 0.41 -9.08
N SER A 128 -3.92 -0.10 -7.95
CA SER A 128 -3.69 -1.53 -7.72
C SER A 128 -4.36 -1.88 -6.39
N PRO A 129 -5.64 -2.30 -6.41
CA PRO A 129 -6.35 -2.68 -5.20
C PRO A 129 -5.70 -3.90 -4.54
N PRO A 130 -6.01 -4.18 -3.27
CA PRO A 130 -5.60 -5.44 -2.64
C PRO A 130 -6.00 -6.63 -3.50
N TYR A 131 -5.11 -7.61 -3.69
CA TYR A 131 -5.41 -8.78 -4.49
C TYR A 131 -6.22 -9.81 -3.71
N LEU A 132 -7.16 -10.47 -4.38
CA LEU A 132 -7.98 -11.50 -3.78
C LEU A 132 -7.12 -12.61 -3.15
N ASN A 133 -7.31 -12.85 -1.85
CA ASN A 133 -6.70 -13.94 -1.06
C ASN A 133 -5.16 -14.02 -1.10
N LYS A 134 -4.45 -12.90 -1.28
CA LYS A 134 -2.98 -12.98 -1.42
C LYS A 134 -2.18 -12.45 -0.23
N ILE A 135 -2.45 -11.26 0.27
CA ILE A 135 -1.55 -10.61 1.24
C ILE A 135 -2.32 -9.81 2.28
N GLU A 136 -2.08 -10.07 3.55
CA GLU A 136 -2.49 -9.18 4.62
C GLU A 136 -1.41 -8.11 4.83
N TYR A 137 -1.57 -6.97 4.17
CA TYR A 137 -0.59 -5.88 4.16
C TYR A 137 -0.27 -5.36 5.57
N THR A 138 -1.23 -5.31 6.47
CA THR A 138 -1.02 -4.84 7.85
C THR A 138 -0.01 -5.70 8.62
N LYS A 139 0.03 -7.00 8.38
CA LYS A 139 1.05 -7.89 8.98
C LYS A 139 2.44 -7.66 8.39
N ILE A 140 2.50 -7.49 7.06
CA ILE A 140 3.79 -7.34 6.36
C ILE A 140 4.44 -6.01 6.65
N TYR A 141 3.65 -4.95 6.81
CA TYR A 141 4.12 -3.59 7.09
C TYR A 141 3.98 -3.17 8.56
N SER A 142 3.74 -4.12 9.47
CA SER A 142 3.54 -3.85 10.91
C SER A 142 4.72 -3.10 11.55
N ILE A 143 5.94 -3.35 11.10
CA ILE A 143 7.15 -2.68 11.61
C ILE A 143 7.19 -1.23 11.15
N GLU A 144 6.98 -1.00 9.84
CA GLU A 144 6.94 0.34 9.25
C GLU A 144 5.84 1.18 9.91
N MET A 145 4.67 0.60 10.07
CA MET A 145 3.53 1.26 10.72
C MET A 145 3.85 1.65 12.17
N SER A 146 4.45 0.72 12.95
CA SER A 146 4.87 1.00 14.32
C SER A 146 5.90 2.14 14.37
N PHE A 147 6.88 2.14 13.47
CA PHE A 147 7.91 3.18 13.41
C PHE A 147 7.37 4.56 13.03
N LEU A 148 6.34 4.60 12.21
CA LEU A 148 5.63 5.83 11.84
C LEU A 148 4.61 6.28 12.89
N GLY A 149 4.42 5.50 13.97
CA GLY A 149 3.49 5.83 15.05
C GLY A 149 2.03 5.56 14.72
N PHE A 150 1.75 4.80 13.67
CA PHE A 150 0.40 4.33 13.41
C PHE A 150 0.00 3.34 14.50
N PRO A 151 -1.17 3.49 15.11
CA PRO A 151 -1.66 2.52 16.08
C PRO A 151 -1.77 1.15 15.42
N ASP A 152 -1.66 0.08 16.22
CA ASP A 152 -1.94 -1.30 15.78
C ASP A 152 -3.45 -1.46 15.49
N THR A 153 -3.96 -0.59 14.66
CA THR A 153 -5.22 -0.76 14.00
C THR A 153 -4.95 -1.75 12.89
N ARG A 154 -5.10 -3.02 13.21
CA ARG A 154 -5.41 -4.02 12.20
C ARG A 154 -6.54 -3.42 11.40
N ILE A 155 -6.22 -2.91 10.22
CA ILE A 155 -7.21 -2.25 9.37
C ILE A 155 -8.18 -3.33 8.93
N LYS A 156 -9.17 -3.62 9.77
CA LYS A 156 -10.25 -4.57 9.49
C LYS A 156 -11.20 -4.05 8.41
N SER A 157 -10.86 -2.94 7.77
CA SER A 157 -11.72 -2.24 6.85
C SER A 157 -11.18 -2.15 5.41
N HIS A 158 -10.05 -2.78 5.08
CA HIS A 158 -9.59 -2.82 3.70
C HIS A 158 -10.49 -3.73 2.83
N ILE A 159 -10.42 -3.56 1.52
CA ILE A 159 -11.21 -4.34 0.55
C ILE A 159 -11.01 -5.84 0.80
N GLY A 160 -12.10 -6.57 0.97
CA GLY A 160 -12.12 -8.01 1.21
C GLY A 160 -11.77 -8.44 2.64
N SER A 161 -11.66 -7.53 3.61
CA SER A 161 -11.24 -7.85 4.98
C SER A 161 -12.36 -8.21 5.95
N ARG A 162 -13.60 -7.91 5.62
CA ARG A 162 -14.74 -8.21 6.49
C ARG A 162 -15.00 -9.71 6.52
N VAL A 163 -15.33 -10.24 7.70
CA VAL A 163 -15.75 -11.63 7.88
C VAL A 163 -17.25 -11.60 8.15
N GLU A 164 -18.04 -11.30 7.11
CA GLU A 164 -19.49 -11.29 7.17
C GLU A 164 -20.02 -12.17 6.04
N ASP A 165 -21.09 -12.91 6.31
CA ASP A 165 -21.78 -13.61 5.24
C ASP A 165 -22.51 -12.56 4.40
N VAL A 166 -22.16 -12.50 3.11
CA VAL A 166 -22.70 -11.51 2.17
C VAL A 166 -23.26 -12.21 0.95
N SER A 167 -24.44 -11.79 0.52
CA SER A 167 -24.97 -12.15 -0.78
C SER A 167 -24.30 -11.32 -1.87
N VAL A 168 -24.06 -11.95 -3.01
CA VAL A 168 -23.50 -11.32 -4.22
C VAL A 168 -24.42 -11.47 -5.43
N SER A 169 -25.58 -12.10 -5.27
CA SER A 169 -26.59 -12.24 -6.33
C SER A 169 -27.09 -10.89 -6.86
N GLU A 170 -27.20 -9.89 -5.97
CA GLU A 170 -27.62 -8.53 -6.34
C GLU A 170 -26.64 -7.81 -7.27
N ILE A 171 -25.35 -8.21 -7.26
CA ILE A 171 -24.33 -7.73 -8.19
C ILE A 171 -24.08 -8.72 -9.33
N GLY A 172 -24.91 -9.77 -9.41
CA GLY A 172 -24.93 -10.75 -10.50
C GLY A 172 -23.79 -11.75 -10.47
N LEU A 173 -23.23 -12.06 -9.29
CA LEU A 173 -22.20 -13.07 -9.12
C LEU A 173 -22.77 -14.38 -8.54
N ASP A 174 -22.03 -15.47 -8.77
CA ASP A 174 -22.37 -16.79 -8.27
C ASP A 174 -22.26 -16.88 -6.74
N GLU A 175 -23.33 -17.32 -6.09
CA GLU A 175 -23.40 -17.54 -4.65
C GLU A 175 -22.51 -18.71 -4.17
N ASN A 176 -22.01 -19.56 -5.08
CA ASN A 176 -21.05 -20.62 -4.76
C ASN A 176 -19.59 -20.12 -4.65
N LEU A 177 -19.35 -18.81 -4.79
CA LEU A 177 -18.03 -18.24 -4.54
C LEU A 177 -17.61 -18.42 -3.07
N PRO A 178 -16.32 -18.64 -2.78
CA PRO A 178 -15.82 -18.63 -1.41
C PRO A 178 -16.18 -17.32 -0.70
N LEU A 179 -16.49 -17.38 0.60
CA LEU A 179 -16.93 -16.20 1.37
C LEU A 179 -15.98 -15.00 1.23
N SER A 180 -14.68 -15.22 1.31
CA SER A 180 -13.68 -14.14 1.13
C SER A 180 -13.70 -13.52 -0.27
N ALA A 181 -14.05 -14.30 -1.30
CA ALA A 181 -14.23 -13.79 -2.66
C ALA A 181 -15.52 -12.97 -2.77
N LYS A 182 -16.63 -13.42 -2.17
CA LYS A 182 -17.87 -12.65 -2.12
C LYS A 182 -17.66 -11.28 -1.49
N VAL A 183 -17.05 -11.24 -0.32
CA VAL A 183 -16.73 -10.00 0.40
C VAL A 183 -15.82 -9.09 -0.43
N TYR A 184 -14.80 -9.67 -1.05
CA TYR A 184 -13.88 -8.93 -1.90
C TYR A 184 -14.61 -8.27 -3.08
N PHE A 185 -15.41 -9.01 -3.83
CA PHE A 185 -16.10 -8.47 -5.00
C PHE A 185 -17.24 -7.51 -4.65
N LYS A 186 -17.88 -7.69 -3.50
CA LYS A 186 -18.86 -6.71 -3.00
C LYS A 186 -18.17 -5.37 -2.69
N ASP A 187 -17.04 -5.41 -2.03
CA ASP A 187 -16.22 -4.21 -1.76
C ASP A 187 -15.68 -3.58 -3.06
N MET A 188 -15.20 -4.41 -4.01
CA MET A 188 -14.73 -3.95 -5.32
C MET A 188 -15.84 -3.30 -6.13
N ASN A 189 -17.04 -3.87 -6.13
CA ASN A 189 -18.20 -3.27 -6.78
C ASN A 189 -18.52 -1.89 -6.21
N SER A 190 -18.44 -1.71 -4.89
CA SER A 190 -18.62 -0.39 -4.27
C SER A 190 -17.53 0.60 -4.67
N ALA A 191 -16.27 0.15 -4.72
CA ALA A 191 -15.15 0.99 -5.16
C ALA A 191 -15.28 1.38 -6.65
N LEU A 192 -15.71 0.47 -7.50
CA LEU A 192 -15.97 0.74 -8.92
C LEU A 192 -17.11 1.75 -9.12
N LYS A 193 -18.18 1.67 -8.31
CA LYS A 193 -19.27 2.66 -8.32
C LYS A 193 -18.76 4.06 -7.95
N GLU A 194 -17.91 4.15 -6.94
CA GLU A 194 -17.28 5.43 -6.57
C GLU A 194 -16.35 5.96 -7.67
N MET A 195 -15.53 5.09 -8.26
CA MET A 195 -14.70 5.49 -9.43
C MET A 195 -15.60 6.01 -10.56
N TYR A 196 -16.71 5.35 -10.86
CA TYR A 196 -17.63 5.81 -11.89
C TYR A 196 -18.24 7.17 -11.55
N ARG A 197 -18.65 7.37 -10.31
CA ARG A 197 -19.22 8.64 -9.83
C ARG A 197 -18.26 9.81 -9.98
N VAL A 198 -17.01 9.62 -9.54
CA VAL A 198 -16.02 10.71 -9.54
C VAL A 198 -15.35 10.96 -10.88
N CYS A 199 -15.33 9.97 -11.77
CA CYS A 199 -14.77 10.11 -13.10
C CYS A 199 -15.64 10.98 -13.99
N LYS A 200 -15.01 11.86 -14.77
CA LYS A 200 -15.64 12.59 -15.88
C LYS A 200 -16.03 11.63 -17.00
N ASN A 201 -16.94 12.06 -17.88
CA ASN A 201 -17.24 11.33 -19.09
C ASN A 201 -15.97 11.14 -19.93
N ASN A 202 -15.78 9.94 -20.48
CA ASN A 202 -14.60 9.50 -21.21
C ASN A 202 -13.31 9.38 -20.36
N ALA A 203 -13.36 9.57 -19.05
CA ALA A 203 -12.23 9.28 -18.17
C ALA A 203 -11.87 7.80 -18.21
N LYS A 204 -10.57 7.51 -18.10
CA LYS A 204 -10.04 6.13 -18.11
C LYS A 204 -9.59 5.70 -16.73
N ALA A 205 -9.81 4.43 -16.39
CA ALA A 205 -9.25 3.83 -15.20
C ALA A 205 -8.40 2.61 -15.57
N ALA A 206 -7.15 2.61 -15.10
CA ALA A 206 -6.24 1.47 -15.21
C ALA A 206 -6.16 0.78 -13.84
N ILE A 207 -6.59 -0.47 -13.79
CA ILE A 207 -6.66 -1.28 -12.56
C ILE A 207 -5.71 -2.46 -12.69
N VAL A 208 -4.63 -2.47 -11.91
CA VAL A 208 -3.70 -3.61 -11.86
C VAL A 208 -4.20 -4.62 -10.84
N ILE A 209 -4.59 -5.79 -11.31
CA ILE A 209 -5.24 -6.83 -10.50
C ILE A 209 -4.59 -8.19 -10.70
N GLY A 210 -4.57 -9.01 -9.68
CA GLY A 210 -4.07 -10.40 -9.75
C GLY A 210 -5.17 -11.40 -9.42
N GLY A 211 -5.16 -12.56 -10.09
CA GLY A 211 -6.09 -13.65 -9.82
C GLY A 211 -5.99 -14.18 -8.39
N GLY A 212 -7.09 -14.74 -7.87
CA GLY A 212 -7.16 -15.40 -6.57
C GLY A 212 -6.98 -16.92 -6.70
N CYS A 213 -6.12 -17.52 -5.85
CA CYS A 213 -6.00 -18.97 -5.76
C CYS A 213 -6.62 -19.46 -4.45
N PHE A 214 -7.50 -20.43 -4.56
CA PHE A 214 -8.15 -21.15 -3.46
C PHE A 214 -7.73 -22.62 -3.51
N PRO A 215 -7.90 -23.39 -2.44
CA PRO A 215 -7.49 -24.80 -2.43
C PRO A 215 -8.16 -25.65 -3.49
N ASP A 216 -9.38 -25.32 -3.89
CA ASP A 216 -10.23 -26.07 -4.81
C ASP A 216 -10.36 -25.42 -6.19
N ARG A 217 -10.03 -24.14 -6.34
CA ARG A 217 -10.21 -23.39 -7.60
C ARG A 217 -9.34 -22.16 -7.73
N ALA A 218 -9.09 -21.72 -8.96
CA ALA A 218 -8.61 -20.40 -9.29
C ALA A 218 -9.81 -19.49 -9.63
N ILE A 219 -9.72 -18.22 -9.24
CA ILE A 219 -10.71 -17.18 -9.54
C ILE A 219 -10.05 -16.11 -10.41
N GLU A 220 -10.60 -15.89 -11.59
CA GLU A 220 -10.19 -14.86 -12.55
C GLU A 220 -10.73 -13.50 -12.09
N SER A 221 -10.03 -12.88 -11.14
CA SER A 221 -10.48 -11.63 -10.51
C SER A 221 -10.54 -10.47 -11.49
N ASP A 222 -9.70 -10.47 -12.51
CA ASP A 222 -9.69 -9.50 -13.60
C ASP A 222 -10.99 -9.56 -14.41
N ARG A 223 -11.37 -10.76 -14.82
CA ARG A 223 -12.61 -10.97 -15.58
C ARG A 223 -13.84 -10.54 -14.78
N ILE A 224 -13.95 -11.00 -13.53
CA ILE A 224 -15.09 -10.62 -12.68
C ILE A 224 -15.12 -9.11 -12.43
N THR A 225 -13.95 -8.49 -12.23
CA THR A 225 -13.87 -7.03 -12.05
C THR A 225 -14.28 -6.27 -13.32
N ALA A 226 -13.92 -6.77 -14.50
CA ALA A 226 -14.36 -6.21 -15.78
C ALA A 226 -15.88 -6.30 -15.94
N GLU A 227 -16.46 -7.47 -15.67
CA GLU A 227 -17.92 -7.68 -15.73
C GLU A 227 -18.68 -6.74 -14.76
N LEU A 228 -18.16 -6.56 -13.53
CA LEU A 228 -18.74 -5.62 -12.57
C LEU A 228 -18.64 -4.16 -13.06
N ALA A 229 -17.50 -3.78 -13.64
CA ALA A 229 -17.30 -2.44 -14.19
C ALA A 229 -18.28 -2.17 -15.35
N GLU A 230 -18.47 -3.12 -16.25
CA GLU A 230 -19.39 -2.99 -17.38
C GLU A 230 -20.86 -2.85 -16.91
N ARG A 231 -21.27 -3.59 -15.89
CA ARG A 231 -22.61 -3.44 -15.29
C ARG A 231 -22.85 -2.08 -14.64
N ILE A 232 -21.79 -1.39 -14.21
CA ILE A 232 -21.86 -0.05 -13.64
C ILE A 232 -21.94 1.03 -14.73
N GLY A 233 -21.47 0.74 -15.96
CA GLY A 233 -21.48 1.67 -17.08
C GLY A 233 -20.09 2.01 -17.63
N PHE A 234 -19.05 1.34 -17.18
CA PHE A 234 -17.77 1.40 -17.86
C PHE A 234 -17.74 0.51 -19.10
N LYS A 235 -16.86 0.83 -20.01
CA LYS A 235 -16.51 -0.02 -21.14
C LYS A 235 -15.09 -0.54 -20.97
N THR A 236 -14.90 -1.84 -21.09
CA THR A 236 -13.57 -2.45 -21.13
C THR A 236 -12.90 -2.14 -22.47
N GLU A 237 -11.73 -1.49 -22.45
CA GLU A 237 -10.99 -1.15 -23.67
C GLU A 237 -9.85 -2.16 -23.94
N GLU A 238 -9.10 -2.52 -22.91
CA GLU A 238 -7.94 -3.38 -23.05
C GLU A 238 -7.69 -4.19 -21.78
N THR A 239 -7.22 -5.43 -21.98
CA THR A 239 -6.72 -6.28 -20.91
C THR A 239 -5.33 -6.75 -21.31
N SER A 240 -4.28 -6.26 -20.62
CA SER A 240 -2.89 -6.66 -20.90
C SER A 240 -2.36 -7.56 -19.78
N LEU A 241 -1.60 -8.60 -20.16
CA LEU A 241 -1.10 -9.68 -19.29
C LEU A 241 0.43 -9.62 -19.16
N PRO A 242 1.00 -8.96 -18.16
CA PRO A 242 2.38 -9.26 -17.77
C PRO A 242 2.38 -10.36 -16.69
N LEU A 243 2.93 -11.50 -17.04
CA LEU A 243 3.29 -12.73 -16.29
C LEU A 243 2.43 -13.20 -15.09
N PHE A 244 1.90 -12.33 -14.22
CA PHE A 244 1.09 -12.74 -13.02
C PHE A 244 0.05 -11.71 -12.59
N THR A 245 -0.06 -10.59 -13.29
CA THR A 245 -1.01 -9.53 -13.04
C THR A 245 -1.63 -9.08 -14.35
N VAL A 246 -2.88 -8.65 -14.28
CA VAL A 246 -3.60 -8.10 -15.43
C VAL A 246 -3.77 -6.61 -15.22
N THR A 247 -3.53 -5.82 -16.26
CA THR A 247 -3.96 -4.42 -16.27
C THR A 247 -5.27 -4.33 -17.04
N LEU A 248 -6.33 -4.05 -16.30
CA LEU A 248 -7.65 -3.80 -16.85
C LEU A 248 -7.79 -2.30 -17.11
N THR A 249 -7.98 -1.90 -18.36
CA THR A 249 -8.29 -0.52 -18.73
C THR A 249 -9.78 -0.41 -19.06
N ILE A 250 -10.47 0.43 -18.31
CA ILE A 250 -11.90 0.71 -18.48
C ILE A 250 -12.10 2.21 -18.70
N ARG A 251 -13.19 2.57 -19.43
CA ARG A 251 -13.54 3.95 -19.72
C ARG A 251 -14.99 4.21 -19.34
N LYS A 252 -15.28 5.34 -18.70
CA LYS A 252 -16.65 5.80 -18.47
C LYS A 252 -17.26 6.24 -19.79
N GLU A 253 -18.35 5.62 -20.19
CA GLU A 253 -19.11 6.09 -21.37
C GLU A 253 -19.90 7.37 -21.04
N SER A 254 -20.17 8.16 -22.04
CA SER A 254 -20.90 9.43 -21.93
C SER A 254 -22.40 9.22 -21.81
#